data_99de5369ec6317bcea78830fc0180b56
#
_entry.id   99de5369ec6317bcea78830fc0180b56
#
_cell.length_a   1.000
_cell.length_b   1.000
_cell.length_c   1.000
_cell.angle_alpha   90.00
_cell.angle_beta   90.00
_cell.angle_gamma   90.00
#
_symmetry.space_group_name_H-M   'P 1'
#
loop_
_entity.id
_entity.type
_entity.pdbx_description
1 polymer ?
#
loop_
_entity_poly.entity_id
_entity_poly.type
_entity_poly.pdbx_seq_one_letter_code
_entity_poly.pdbx_strand_id
1 'polypeptide(L)'
;MAASKPCVYVIELNPAVLKDKKFVAKNPELKEGKLCIYVGSTGIDPEVRFTQHLTGYKSCKYVKKFGERLRLDLVPKYKVAFKNSVEAQAAEVRLAVRMRKRGWGVWQN
;
A
#
# COMPACT_ATOMS: atom_id res chain seq x y z
N MET A 1 19.90 18.38 7.73
CA MET A 1 18.85 17.97 6.80
C MET A 1 17.60 17.58 7.58
N ALA A 2 16.45 18.11 7.17
CA ALA A 2 15.22 17.80 7.86
C ALA A 2 14.85 16.32 7.69
N ALA A 3 14.33 15.71 8.74
CA ALA A 3 13.82 14.35 8.65
C ALA A 3 12.62 14.32 7.69
N SER A 4 12.48 13.23 6.97
CA SER A 4 11.32 13.02 6.11
C SER A 4 10.06 12.96 6.97
N LYS A 5 9.01 13.64 6.53
CA LYS A 5 7.71 13.54 7.19
C LYS A 5 7.01 12.26 6.73
N PRO A 6 6.19 11.66 7.60
CA PRO A 6 5.43 10.46 7.22
C PRO A 6 4.55 10.70 6.01
N CYS A 7 4.43 9.70 5.16
CA CYS A 7 3.58 9.75 3.98
C CYS A 7 2.94 8.39 3.73
N VAL A 8 1.89 8.40 2.92
CA VAL A 8 1.23 7.17 2.47
C VAL A 8 1.80 6.79 1.11
N TYR A 9 1.89 5.49 0.85
CA TYR A 9 2.35 4.99 -0.44
C TYR A 9 1.50 3.79 -0.86
N VAL A 10 1.52 3.50 -2.16
CA VAL A 10 0.80 2.37 -2.75
C VAL A 10 1.79 1.57 -3.59
N ILE A 11 1.73 0.25 -3.46
CA ILE A 11 2.52 -0.68 -4.26
C ILE A 11 1.56 -1.56 -5.05
N GLU A 12 1.77 -1.64 -6.35
CA GLU A 12 1.01 -2.54 -7.21
C GLU A 12 1.48 -3.97 -6.98
N LEU A 13 0.53 -4.89 -6.82
CA LEU A 13 0.80 -6.30 -6.61
C LEU A 13 0.47 -7.10 -7.85
N ASN A 14 1.26 -8.15 -8.09
CA ASN A 14 0.98 -9.09 -9.17
C ASN A 14 -0.39 -9.76 -8.94
N PRO A 15 -1.22 -9.92 -9.98
CA PRO A 15 -2.53 -10.55 -9.84
C PRO A 15 -2.51 -11.96 -9.26
N ALA A 16 -1.37 -12.64 -9.26
CA ALA A 16 -1.23 -13.96 -8.63
C ALA A 16 -1.57 -13.92 -7.13
N VAL A 17 -1.55 -12.73 -6.50
CA VAL A 17 -1.96 -12.57 -5.10
C VAL A 17 -3.41 -13.00 -4.89
N LEU A 18 -4.24 -12.99 -5.93
CA LEU A 18 -5.63 -13.42 -5.86
C LEU A 18 -5.79 -14.92 -5.59
N LYS A 19 -4.72 -15.69 -5.68
CA LYS A 19 -4.71 -17.09 -5.28
C LYS A 19 -4.59 -17.27 -3.78
N ASP A 20 -4.25 -16.21 -3.06
CA ASP A 20 -4.13 -16.25 -1.60
C ASP A 20 -5.51 -16.04 -0.96
N LYS A 21 -5.95 -17.01 -0.20
CA LYS A 21 -7.30 -17.00 0.41
C LYS A 21 -7.48 -15.86 1.41
N LYS A 22 -6.45 -15.54 2.20
CA LYS A 22 -6.52 -14.46 3.17
C LYS A 22 -6.64 -13.11 2.48
N PHE A 23 -5.91 -12.92 1.39
CA PHE A 23 -6.00 -11.70 0.61
C PHE A 23 -7.41 -11.50 0.07
N VAL A 24 -7.96 -12.53 -0.56
CA VAL A 24 -9.31 -12.46 -1.13
C VAL A 24 -10.36 -12.23 -0.04
N ALA A 25 -10.20 -12.88 1.12
CA ALA A 25 -11.14 -12.73 2.23
C ALA A 25 -11.21 -11.28 2.76
N LYS A 26 -10.11 -10.53 2.65
CA LYS A 26 -10.09 -9.11 3.05
C LYS A 26 -10.75 -8.19 2.03
N ASN A 27 -11.13 -8.73 0.87
CA ASN A 27 -11.64 -7.93 -0.25
C ASN A 27 -12.97 -8.51 -0.76
N PRO A 28 -14.03 -8.50 0.08
CA PRO A 28 -15.31 -9.10 -0.32
C PRO A 28 -16.00 -8.38 -1.48
N GLU A 29 -15.60 -7.14 -1.79
CA GLU A 29 -16.16 -6.37 -2.88
C GLU A 29 -15.29 -6.42 -4.15
N LEU A 30 -14.25 -7.28 -4.15
CA LEU A 30 -13.32 -7.39 -5.25
C LEU A 30 -14.04 -7.63 -6.57
N LYS A 31 -13.69 -6.82 -7.57
CA LYS A 31 -14.24 -6.91 -8.93
C LYS A 31 -13.17 -7.39 -9.90
N GLU A 32 -13.58 -8.19 -10.87
CA GLU A 32 -12.70 -8.63 -11.92
C GLU A 32 -12.14 -7.45 -12.71
N GLY A 33 -10.86 -7.54 -13.08
CA GLY A 33 -10.20 -6.50 -13.87
C GLY A 33 -9.63 -5.34 -13.08
N LYS A 34 -9.85 -5.30 -11.76
CA LYS A 34 -9.28 -4.26 -10.92
C LYS A 34 -7.89 -4.65 -10.45
N LEU A 35 -7.06 -3.63 -10.17
CA LEU A 35 -5.70 -3.86 -9.69
C LEU A 35 -5.71 -4.40 -8.26
N CYS A 36 -4.61 -5.08 -7.93
CA CYS A 36 -4.30 -5.50 -6.57
C CYS A 36 -3.20 -4.58 -6.05
N ILE A 37 -3.37 -4.04 -4.85
CA ILE A 37 -2.44 -3.07 -4.28
C ILE A 37 -2.19 -3.33 -2.80
N TYR A 38 -1.04 -2.86 -2.33
CA TYR A 38 -0.73 -2.72 -0.92
C TYR A 38 -0.71 -1.23 -0.58
N VAL A 39 -1.36 -0.85 0.49
CA VAL A 39 -1.37 0.54 0.98
C VAL A 39 -0.63 0.58 2.31
N GLY A 40 0.35 1.46 2.41
CA GLY A 40 1.14 1.60 3.63
C GLY A 40 1.49 3.04 3.92
N SER A 41 2.14 3.25 5.05
CA SER A 41 2.71 4.55 5.41
C SER A 41 4.15 4.37 5.87
N THR A 42 4.95 5.42 5.71
CA THR A 42 6.36 5.36 6.07
C THR A 42 6.88 6.74 6.46
N GLY A 43 7.89 6.76 7.34
CA GLY A 43 8.60 7.98 7.69
C GLY A 43 9.84 8.23 6.85
N ILE A 44 10.12 7.34 5.89
CA ILE A 44 11.27 7.47 4.98
C ILE A 44 10.76 7.58 3.55
N ASP A 45 11.68 7.77 2.60
CA ASP A 45 11.35 7.84 1.19
C ASP A 45 10.59 6.56 0.76
N PRO A 46 9.42 6.68 0.09
CA PRO A 46 8.66 5.51 -0.35
C PRO A 46 9.43 4.55 -1.25
N GLU A 47 10.34 5.05 -2.09
CA GLU A 47 11.16 4.18 -2.94
C GLU A 47 12.13 3.35 -2.11
N VAL A 48 12.71 3.95 -1.07
CA VAL A 48 13.57 3.22 -0.13
C VAL A 48 12.75 2.18 0.61
N ARG A 49 11.56 2.54 1.08
CA ARG A 49 10.69 1.61 1.80
C ARG A 49 10.25 0.45 0.90
N PHE A 50 9.95 0.73 -0.37
CA PHE A 50 9.62 -0.31 -1.33
C PHE A 50 10.78 -1.30 -1.49
N THR A 51 12.00 -0.80 -1.63
CA THR A 51 13.19 -1.65 -1.70
C THR A 51 13.34 -2.51 -0.46
N GLN A 52 13.10 -1.95 0.73
CA GLN A 52 13.14 -2.71 1.98
C GLN A 52 12.11 -3.84 1.99
N HIS A 53 10.90 -3.59 1.50
CA HIS A 53 9.88 -4.63 1.36
C HIS A 53 10.35 -5.76 0.47
N LEU A 54 10.93 -5.44 -0.68
CA LEU A 54 11.39 -6.45 -1.64
C LEU A 54 12.55 -7.29 -1.08
N THR A 55 13.41 -6.69 -0.29
CA THR A 55 14.55 -7.39 0.30
C THR A 55 14.19 -8.13 1.60
N GLY A 56 12.99 -7.93 2.12
CA GLY A 56 12.50 -8.63 3.30
C GLY A 56 12.70 -7.89 4.63
N TYR A 57 13.24 -6.68 4.62
CA TYR A 57 13.45 -5.93 5.84
C TYR A 57 12.12 -5.38 6.38
N LYS A 58 11.65 -5.92 7.51
CA LYS A 58 10.35 -5.57 8.12
C LYS A 58 9.25 -5.49 7.07
N SER A 59 9.26 -6.43 6.14
CA SER A 59 8.42 -6.38 4.96
C SER A 59 7.05 -7.02 5.19
N CYS A 60 6.08 -6.54 4.42
CA CYS A 60 4.83 -7.25 4.24
C CYS A 60 5.07 -8.43 3.30
N LYS A 61 4.61 -9.63 3.68
CA LYS A 61 4.81 -10.83 2.86
C LYS A 61 4.22 -10.71 1.46
N TYR A 62 3.10 -9.98 1.33
CA TYR A 62 2.46 -9.80 0.03
C TYR A 62 3.29 -8.92 -0.89
N VAL A 63 3.91 -7.88 -0.34
CA VAL A 63 4.79 -7.01 -1.14
C VAL A 63 6.07 -7.75 -1.51
N LYS A 64 6.65 -8.48 -0.57
CA LYS A 64 7.87 -9.24 -0.85
C LYS A 64 7.65 -10.25 -1.97
N LYS A 65 6.51 -10.94 -1.96
CA LYS A 65 6.20 -11.99 -2.92
C LYS A 65 5.60 -11.47 -4.22
N PHE A 66 4.75 -10.44 -4.15
CA PHE A 66 3.94 -9.99 -5.29
C PHE A 66 4.15 -8.53 -5.68
N GLY A 67 4.97 -7.77 -4.94
CA GLY A 67 5.19 -6.36 -5.24
C GLY A 67 5.85 -6.17 -6.60
N GLU A 68 5.27 -5.31 -7.44
CA GLU A 68 5.78 -5.05 -8.77
C GLU A 68 6.33 -3.64 -8.93
N ARG A 69 5.60 -2.64 -8.49
CA ARG A 69 6.02 -1.26 -8.65
C ARG A 69 5.33 -0.34 -7.65
N LEU A 70 6.01 0.76 -7.36
CA LEU A 70 5.45 1.83 -6.55
C LEU A 70 4.48 2.65 -7.41
N ARG A 71 3.29 2.93 -6.88
CA ARG A 71 2.23 3.65 -7.58
C ARG A 71 1.81 4.88 -6.79
N LEU A 72 2.68 5.87 -6.73
CA LEU A 72 2.38 7.13 -6.02
C LEU A 72 1.29 7.94 -6.70
N ASP A 73 1.05 7.69 -7.98
CA ASP A 73 -0.06 8.30 -8.73
C ASP A 73 -1.43 7.92 -8.17
N LEU A 74 -1.52 6.80 -7.43
CA LEU A 74 -2.77 6.36 -6.82
C LEU A 74 -3.03 6.97 -5.45
N VAL A 75 -2.09 7.72 -4.91
CA VAL A 75 -2.21 8.33 -3.59
C VAL A 75 -2.66 9.78 -3.74
N PRO A 76 -3.88 10.12 -3.31
CA PRO A 76 -4.30 11.52 -3.29
C PRO A 76 -3.36 12.32 -2.39
N LYS A 77 -2.87 13.46 -2.89
CA LYS A 77 -1.99 14.35 -2.11
C LYS A 77 -0.71 13.67 -1.64
N TYR A 78 -0.17 12.75 -2.41
CA TYR A 78 1.06 12.05 -2.00
C TYR A 78 2.26 12.98 -1.79
N LYS A 79 2.21 14.17 -2.38
CA LYS A 79 3.27 15.17 -2.22
C LYS A 79 3.15 15.95 -0.91
N VAL A 80 2.01 15.82 -0.22
CA VAL A 80 1.78 16.52 1.05
C VAL A 80 2.11 15.57 2.18
N ALA A 81 3.22 15.83 2.85
CA ALA A 81 3.62 15.01 3.99
C ALA A 81 2.67 15.24 5.17
N PHE A 82 2.40 14.19 5.91
CA PHE A 82 1.58 14.27 7.11
C PHE A 82 2.40 14.78 8.29
N LYS A 83 1.73 15.37 9.26
CA LYS A 83 2.36 15.95 10.43
C LYS A 83 3.09 14.92 11.26
N ASN A 84 2.51 13.72 11.40
CA ASN A 84 3.07 12.65 12.20
C ASN A 84 2.57 11.29 11.69
N SER A 85 3.10 10.21 12.26
CA SER A 85 2.77 8.85 11.83
C SER A 85 1.31 8.49 12.09
N VAL A 86 0.69 9.06 13.12
CA VAL A 86 -0.72 8.78 13.43
C VAL A 86 -1.63 9.29 12.31
N GLU A 87 -1.37 10.51 11.84
CA GLU A 87 -2.14 11.08 10.71
C GLU A 87 -1.90 10.28 9.42
N ALA A 88 -0.66 9.87 9.17
CA ALA A 88 -0.33 9.08 7.99
C ALA A 88 -1.04 7.72 8.03
N GLN A 89 -1.05 7.06 9.18
CA GLN A 89 -1.73 5.79 9.35
C GLN A 89 -3.25 5.93 9.17
N ALA A 90 -3.84 7.01 9.66
CA ALA A 90 -5.27 7.27 9.46
C ALA A 90 -5.58 7.47 7.97
N ALA A 91 -4.73 8.18 7.25
CA ALA A 91 -4.88 8.37 5.81
C ALA A 91 -4.72 7.06 5.04
N GLU A 92 -3.79 6.21 5.47
CA GLU A 92 -3.57 4.87 4.92
C GLU A 92 -4.86 4.03 5.02
N VAL A 93 -5.47 4.00 6.19
CA VAL A 93 -6.70 3.26 6.41
C VAL A 93 -7.84 3.81 5.53
N ARG A 94 -7.99 5.13 5.46
CA ARG A 94 -9.03 5.74 4.62
C ARG A 94 -8.85 5.39 3.15
N LEU A 95 -7.63 5.42 2.66
CA LEU A 95 -7.36 5.07 1.27
C LEU A 95 -7.68 3.59 1.01
N ALA A 96 -7.24 2.70 1.89
CA ALA A 96 -7.51 1.27 1.76
C ALA A 96 -9.01 0.99 1.72
N VAL A 97 -9.79 1.58 2.62
CA VAL A 97 -11.24 1.41 2.65
C VAL A 97 -11.88 1.90 1.36
N ARG A 98 -11.46 3.07 0.88
CA ARG A 98 -11.99 3.65 -0.37
C ARG A 98 -11.73 2.75 -1.57
N MET A 99 -10.51 2.23 -1.69
CA MET A 99 -10.15 1.39 -2.83
C MET A 99 -10.86 0.04 -2.78
N ARG A 100 -11.03 -0.54 -1.60
CA ARG A 100 -11.81 -1.78 -1.44
C ARG A 100 -13.25 -1.58 -1.90
N LYS A 101 -13.86 -0.46 -1.54
CA LYS A 101 -15.24 -0.16 -1.95
C LYS A 101 -15.38 0.00 -3.46
N ARG A 102 -14.30 0.37 -4.15
CA ARG A 102 -14.28 0.47 -5.60
C ARG A 102 -14.03 -0.87 -6.27
N GLY A 103 -13.87 -1.93 -5.51
CA GLY A 103 -13.67 -3.27 -6.02
C GLY A 103 -12.23 -3.67 -6.27
N TRP A 104 -11.27 -2.88 -5.80
CA TRP A 104 -9.85 -3.22 -5.92
C TRP A 104 -9.48 -4.28 -4.89
N GLY A 105 -8.43 -5.07 -5.20
CA GLY A 105 -7.82 -5.95 -4.22
C GLY A 105 -6.82 -5.15 -3.38
N VAL A 106 -7.05 -5.07 -2.07
CA VAL A 106 -6.23 -4.22 -1.20
C VAL A 106 -5.74 -4.99 0.01
N TRP A 107 -4.46 -4.85 0.30
CA TRP A 107 -3.89 -5.25 1.58
C TRP A 107 -3.34 -4.00 2.28
N GLN A 108 -3.58 -3.91 3.55
CA GLN A 108 -3.12 -2.82 4.39
C GLN A 108 -2.80 -3.39 5.76
N ASN A 109 -1.67 -3.03 6.29
CA ASN A 109 -1.29 -3.48 7.62
C ASN A 109 -2.07 -2.79 8.74
#